data_1907481a940b6891daa1e67d16a3a137
#
_entry.id   1907481a940b6891daa1e67d16a3a137
#
_cell.length_a   1.000
_cell.length_b   1.000
_cell.length_c   1.000
_cell.angle_alpha   90.00
_cell.angle_beta   90.00
_cell.angle_gamma   90.00
#
_symmetry.space_group_name_H-M   'P 1'
#
loop_
_entity.id
_entity.type
_entity.pdbx_description
1 polymer ?
#
loop_
_entity_poly.entity_id
_entity_poly.type
_entity_poly.pdbx_seq_one_letter_code
_entity_poly.pdbx_strand_id
1 'polypeptide(L)'
;MSVEHGAMEETSALADLPQGPEPRGRLATIPAWLPILLVALLARLPGLTTKPLWYDEALAVLLSSKGPAAILEATLSVQQGVAANVHPPGYFLLLWAWVRLLGTTPESARLLSILFGLGTVGLSYRLARDSLGARTARMAGWMLALSPFQVHYAQEVRMYGLLALELVAVAAVYRSALRQGGWPRWLGFAGLAAAAQYTHSLAALFLLPLALIPIWRRQWRAAARTASAGALALLLYLPWLLQLPSQIARLRQAYWISPPGATELIRTLVIYVGGSPLPRYALPAVLFTVLLLVLLGAWALRRGLGRAEGSGRIAAWAAYLAAAPLVLMFAISLWQPIYLDRALLPAGVAFLFWIAWTLGSSYLPGRMRWTGLALLVVSFGLGLAGYYTYRGFPYAPFDELVAQLRSSMAPGEIVLHSNKLSAIPAAYYGPDLEQRYLPDLPGSASDTLAAASQRVLGLEAESDIASAVGDAPGVWFIVFRRERQEYADLGYSQHPGLGWLQAHFSWDETVFFGELELHHFQGPPSRAAVRQSSAATWELVHARLGPGRA
;
A
#
# COMPACT_ATOMS: atom_id res chain seq x y z
N MET A 1 4.68 1.00 95.41
CA MET A 1 3.86 0.70 94.24
C MET A 1 4.40 1.51 93.10
N SER A 2 5.21 0.90 92.33
CA SER A 2 6.06 1.56 91.43
C SER A 2 6.89 0.51 90.76
N VAL A 3 6.80 0.35 89.57
CA VAL A 3 7.76 -0.28 88.63
C VAL A 3 7.16 0.00 87.27
N GLU A 4 7.86 0.80 86.47
CA GLU A 4 7.85 0.81 85.04
C GLU A 4 8.43 2.13 84.49
N HIS A 5 9.75 2.23 84.55
CA HIS A 5 10.48 3.22 83.72
C HIS A 5 11.84 2.57 83.39
N GLY A 6 11.97 2.05 82.23
CA GLY A 6 13.23 1.44 81.80
C GLY A 6 13.16 0.61 80.51
N ALA A 7 12.49 1.10 79.49
CA ALA A 7 12.49 0.37 78.18
C ALA A 7 12.27 1.29 76.99
N MET A 8 12.82 2.50 76.98
CA MET A 8 12.61 3.43 75.84
C MET A 8 13.88 4.25 75.46
N GLU A 9 15.08 3.76 75.75
CA GLU A 9 16.32 4.45 75.32
C GLU A 9 17.29 3.64 74.47
N GLU A 10 16.99 2.40 74.08
CA GLU A 10 17.90 1.58 73.24
C GLU A 10 17.54 1.51 71.78
N THR A 11 16.54 2.23 71.28
CA THR A 11 16.12 2.19 69.84
C THR A 11 16.58 3.40 69.01
N SER A 12 17.37 4.32 69.61
CA SER A 12 17.84 5.53 68.91
C SER A 12 19.28 5.44 68.36
N ALA A 13 20.02 4.35 68.58
CA ALA A 13 21.44 4.24 68.18
C ALA A 13 21.70 3.45 66.86
N LEU A 14 20.68 3.08 66.15
CA LEU A 14 20.85 2.35 64.87
C LEU A 14 20.54 3.18 63.57
N ALA A 15 20.38 4.51 63.76
CA ALA A 15 20.00 5.39 62.61
C ALA A 15 21.20 6.05 61.88
N ASP A 16 22.43 5.91 62.38
CA ASP A 16 23.62 6.55 61.78
C ASP A 16 24.70 5.55 61.37
N LEU A 17 24.32 4.55 60.59
CA LEU A 17 25.27 3.84 59.72
C LEU A 17 25.47 4.61 58.42
N PRO A 18 26.71 4.98 58.03
CA PRO A 18 26.97 5.60 56.75
C PRO A 18 26.48 4.68 55.64
N GLN A 19 25.49 5.12 54.87
CA GLN A 19 25.05 4.43 53.66
C GLN A 19 26.28 4.33 52.76
N GLY A 20 26.76 3.12 52.53
CA GLY A 20 27.85 2.84 51.63
C GLY A 20 27.53 3.42 50.22
N PRO A 21 28.54 3.76 49.41
CA PRO A 21 28.32 4.37 48.11
C PRO A 21 27.37 3.51 47.29
N GLU A 22 26.25 4.10 46.87
CA GLU A 22 25.34 3.45 45.92
C GLU A 22 26.16 2.89 44.76
N PRO A 23 25.86 1.68 44.27
CA PRO A 23 26.60 1.11 43.16
C PRO A 23 26.40 2.00 41.93
N ARG A 24 27.40 2.87 41.66
CA ARG A 24 27.55 3.62 40.43
C ARG A 24 27.80 2.63 39.32
N GLY A 25 26.74 2.31 38.50
CA GLY A 25 26.88 1.42 37.37
C GLY A 25 25.57 0.86 36.89
N ARG A 26 24.51 1.67 36.76
CA ARG A 26 23.44 1.32 35.83
C ARG A 26 24.00 1.52 34.44
N LEU A 27 24.50 0.44 33.81
CA LEU A 27 24.62 0.37 32.38
C LEU A 27 23.30 0.93 31.79
N ALA A 28 23.38 2.00 31.02
CA ALA A 28 22.21 2.63 30.41
C ALA A 28 21.45 1.53 29.66
N THR A 29 20.31 1.09 30.19
CA THR A 29 19.51 0.02 29.57
C THR A 29 19.02 0.53 28.24
N ILE A 30 19.40 -0.14 27.15
CA ILE A 30 18.98 0.20 25.79
C ILE A 30 17.44 0.28 25.77
N PRO A 31 16.85 1.42 25.36
CA PRO A 31 15.40 1.55 25.30
C PRO A 31 14.80 0.47 24.38
N ALA A 32 13.76 -0.23 24.83
CA ALA A 32 13.17 -1.37 24.11
C ALA A 32 12.65 -1.04 22.69
N TRP A 33 12.38 0.23 22.39
CA TRP A 33 11.98 0.67 21.04
C TRP A 33 13.15 0.68 20.05
N LEU A 34 14.39 0.87 20.51
CA LEU A 34 15.55 0.99 19.62
C LEU A 34 15.85 -0.30 18.84
N PRO A 35 15.97 -1.49 19.47
CA PRO A 35 16.16 -2.74 18.73
C PRO A 35 14.97 -3.07 17.82
N ILE A 36 13.75 -2.69 18.19
CA ILE A 36 12.56 -2.85 17.33
C ILE A 36 12.70 -2.03 16.05
N LEU A 37 13.07 -0.75 16.15
CA LEU A 37 13.27 0.11 14.97
C LEU A 37 14.47 -0.32 14.13
N LEU A 38 15.54 -0.79 14.76
CA LEU A 38 16.69 -1.32 14.02
C LEU A 38 16.30 -2.55 13.18
N VAL A 39 15.60 -3.52 13.78
CA VAL A 39 15.12 -4.69 13.04
C VAL A 39 14.07 -4.30 11.99
N ALA A 40 13.19 -3.33 12.29
CA ALA A 40 12.26 -2.80 11.31
C ALA A 40 12.97 -2.20 10.10
N LEU A 41 14.07 -1.46 10.31
CA LEU A 41 14.92 -0.95 9.23
C LEU A 41 15.57 -2.10 8.46
N LEU A 42 16.25 -3.01 9.15
CA LEU A 42 16.95 -4.14 8.51
C LEU A 42 16.01 -5.02 7.67
N ALA A 43 14.78 -5.24 8.12
CA ALA A 43 13.77 -5.99 7.37
C ALA A 43 13.29 -5.24 6.10
N ARG A 44 13.54 -3.94 5.98
CA ARG A 44 13.12 -3.11 4.84
C ARG A 44 14.26 -2.81 3.85
N LEU A 45 15.46 -3.31 4.08
CA LEU A 45 16.60 -3.13 3.17
C LEU A 45 16.69 -4.19 2.05
N PRO A 46 16.38 -5.50 2.28
CA PRO A 46 16.53 -6.49 1.22
C PRO A 46 15.62 -6.20 0.02
N GLY A 47 16.18 -6.24 -1.18
CA GLY A 47 15.47 -5.97 -2.43
C GLY A 47 15.33 -4.49 -2.79
N LEU A 48 15.84 -3.56 -1.96
CA LEU A 48 15.74 -2.11 -2.21
C LEU A 48 16.38 -1.70 -3.53
N THR A 49 17.57 -2.25 -3.82
CA THR A 49 18.36 -1.96 -5.02
C THR A 49 18.14 -2.96 -6.17
N THR A 50 17.60 -4.16 -5.87
CA THR A 50 17.54 -5.27 -6.84
C THR A 50 16.15 -5.48 -7.45
N LYS A 51 15.11 -4.81 -6.95
CA LYS A 51 13.77 -4.82 -7.54
C LYS A 51 13.61 -3.57 -8.42
N PRO A 52 13.43 -3.72 -9.74
CA PRO A 52 13.12 -2.58 -10.61
C PRO A 52 11.81 -1.89 -10.19
N LEU A 53 11.66 -0.61 -10.56
CA LEU A 53 10.38 0.07 -10.40
C LEU A 53 9.37 -0.55 -11.36
N TRP A 54 8.22 -0.96 -10.83
CA TRP A 54 7.10 -1.39 -11.65
C TRP A 54 6.18 -0.19 -11.98
N TYR A 55 5.14 -0.41 -12.80
CA TYR A 55 4.30 0.62 -13.36
C TYR A 55 3.86 1.71 -12.37
N ASP A 56 3.28 1.32 -11.23
CA ASP A 56 2.77 2.29 -10.24
C ASP A 56 3.89 3.13 -9.59
N GLU A 57 5.07 2.53 -9.34
CA GLU A 57 6.23 3.23 -8.77
C GLU A 57 6.86 4.18 -9.79
N ALA A 58 7.10 3.69 -11.02
CA ALA A 58 7.68 4.47 -12.11
C ALA A 58 6.79 5.68 -12.45
N LEU A 59 5.46 5.46 -12.56
CA LEU A 59 4.49 6.54 -12.76
C LEU A 59 4.57 7.59 -11.64
N ALA A 60 4.64 7.15 -10.38
CA ALA A 60 4.71 8.08 -9.25
C ALA A 60 6.00 8.93 -9.29
N VAL A 61 7.15 8.34 -9.60
CA VAL A 61 8.43 9.04 -9.70
C VAL A 61 8.43 10.00 -10.90
N LEU A 62 8.04 9.52 -12.08
CA LEU A 62 7.98 10.32 -13.30
C LEU A 62 7.05 11.53 -13.16
N LEU A 63 5.82 11.30 -12.64
CA LEU A 63 4.87 12.38 -12.41
C LEU A 63 5.41 13.39 -11.39
N SER A 64 5.98 12.90 -10.29
CA SER A 64 6.51 13.78 -9.24
C SER A 64 7.73 14.59 -9.73
N SER A 65 8.56 14.04 -10.62
CA SER A 65 9.71 14.76 -11.17
C SER A 65 9.33 15.98 -12.03
N LYS A 66 8.11 16.00 -12.60
CA LYS A 66 7.60 17.11 -13.45
C LYS A 66 7.21 18.36 -12.66
N GLY A 67 7.08 18.28 -11.34
CA GLY A 67 6.81 19.44 -10.47
C GLY A 67 5.33 19.65 -10.11
N PRO A 68 5.04 20.60 -9.18
CA PRO A 68 3.70 20.73 -8.60
C PRO A 68 2.60 21.06 -9.61
N ALA A 69 2.87 21.94 -10.59
CA ALA A 69 1.87 22.30 -11.60
C ALA A 69 1.43 21.08 -12.44
N ALA A 70 2.41 20.27 -12.87
CA ALA A 70 2.16 19.03 -13.61
C ALA A 70 1.40 17.99 -12.76
N ILE A 71 1.75 17.86 -11.48
CA ILE A 71 1.02 16.97 -10.55
C ILE A 71 -0.44 17.41 -10.43
N LEU A 72 -0.70 18.71 -10.25
CA LEU A 72 -2.07 19.24 -10.15
C LEU A 72 -2.83 19.05 -11.46
N GLU A 73 -2.20 19.29 -12.60
CA GLU A 73 -2.79 19.03 -13.91
C GLU A 73 -3.18 17.54 -14.06
N ALA A 74 -2.25 16.62 -13.81
CA ALA A 74 -2.49 15.19 -13.95
C ALA A 74 -3.52 14.62 -12.94
N THR A 75 -3.76 15.29 -11.82
CA THR A 75 -4.66 14.81 -10.77
C THR A 75 -6.01 15.53 -10.75
N LEU A 76 -6.04 16.85 -11.01
CA LEU A 76 -7.26 17.67 -10.91
C LEU A 76 -7.99 17.87 -12.24
N SER A 77 -7.35 17.58 -13.38
CA SER A 77 -8.00 17.77 -14.69
C SER A 77 -9.24 16.91 -14.82
N VAL A 78 -10.30 17.52 -15.36
CA VAL A 78 -11.57 16.86 -15.66
C VAL A 78 -11.86 17.06 -17.14
N GLN A 79 -12.05 15.98 -17.88
CA GLN A 79 -12.40 16.01 -19.31
C GLN A 79 -13.75 15.31 -19.51
N GLN A 80 -14.69 15.99 -20.14
CA GLN A 80 -16.05 15.48 -20.36
C GLN A 80 -16.73 14.96 -19.07
N GLY A 81 -16.47 15.59 -17.93
CA GLY A 81 -17.01 15.19 -16.63
C GLY A 81 -16.26 14.04 -15.93
N VAL A 82 -15.16 13.55 -16.52
CA VAL A 82 -14.38 12.43 -15.98
C VAL A 82 -13.03 12.91 -15.48
N ALA A 83 -12.68 12.54 -14.24
CA ALA A 83 -11.41 12.90 -13.61
C ALA A 83 -10.23 12.17 -14.27
N ALA A 84 -9.09 12.85 -14.38
CA ALA A 84 -7.85 12.25 -14.87
C ALA A 84 -7.29 11.19 -13.88
N ASN A 85 -7.48 11.41 -12.59
CA ASN A 85 -6.99 10.50 -11.56
C ASN A 85 -8.00 10.37 -10.42
N VAL A 86 -8.01 9.22 -9.75
CA VAL A 86 -8.80 8.96 -8.54
C VAL A 86 -8.00 9.16 -7.26
N HIS A 87 -6.67 9.35 -7.38
CA HIS A 87 -5.79 9.59 -6.24
C HIS A 87 -5.56 11.09 -6.04
N PRO A 88 -5.71 11.58 -4.78
CA PRO A 88 -5.41 12.97 -4.45
C PRO A 88 -3.92 13.32 -4.65
N PRO A 89 -3.57 14.61 -4.83
CA PRO A 89 -2.21 15.04 -5.13
C PRO A 89 -1.23 14.99 -3.95
N GLY A 90 -1.70 14.81 -2.71
CA GLY A 90 -0.89 15.01 -1.50
C GLY A 90 0.39 14.17 -1.46
N TYR A 91 0.28 12.87 -1.76
CA TYR A 91 1.44 11.99 -1.81
C TYR A 91 2.44 12.40 -2.92
N PHE A 92 1.95 12.72 -4.12
CA PHE A 92 2.81 13.11 -5.25
C PHE A 92 3.56 14.42 -4.98
N LEU A 93 2.91 15.40 -4.32
CA LEU A 93 3.56 16.64 -3.90
C LEU A 93 4.65 16.41 -2.85
N LEU A 94 4.41 15.50 -1.90
CA LEU A 94 5.42 15.12 -0.91
C LEU A 94 6.59 14.37 -1.58
N LEU A 95 6.30 13.44 -2.50
CA LEU A 95 7.31 12.72 -3.27
C LEU A 95 8.10 13.69 -4.16
N TRP A 96 7.45 14.69 -4.78
CA TRP A 96 8.15 15.74 -5.51
C TRP A 96 9.21 16.46 -4.65
N ALA A 97 8.81 16.92 -3.46
CA ALA A 97 9.75 17.58 -2.56
C ALA A 97 10.92 16.66 -2.19
N TRP A 98 10.65 15.39 -1.97
CA TRP A 98 11.64 14.38 -1.64
C TRP A 98 12.62 14.12 -2.79
N VAL A 99 12.13 13.81 -4.00
CA VAL A 99 12.99 13.50 -5.15
C VAL A 99 13.75 14.73 -5.65
N ARG A 100 13.23 15.93 -5.40
CA ARG A 100 13.93 17.20 -5.67
C ARG A 100 15.18 17.37 -4.81
N LEU A 101 15.16 16.81 -3.58
CA LEU A 101 16.27 16.90 -2.62
C LEU A 101 17.27 15.73 -2.77
N LEU A 102 16.77 14.51 -2.99
CA LEU A 102 17.56 13.28 -2.91
C LEU A 102 17.65 12.50 -4.22
N GLY A 103 17.09 13.04 -5.31
CA GLY A 103 17.11 12.40 -6.63
C GLY A 103 15.98 11.39 -6.84
N THR A 104 15.90 10.93 -8.09
CA THR A 104 14.80 10.08 -8.59
C THR A 104 15.14 8.59 -8.62
N THR A 105 16.29 8.15 -8.09
CA THR A 105 16.68 6.73 -8.11
C THR A 105 15.68 5.86 -7.34
N PRO A 106 15.53 4.56 -7.67
CA PRO A 106 14.62 3.65 -6.98
C PRO A 106 14.85 3.63 -5.46
N GLU A 107 16.13 3.63 -5.04
CA GLU A 107 16.53 3.62 -3.63
C GLU A 107 16.09 4.89 -2.92
N SER A 108 16.35 6.05 -3.52
CA SER A 108 15.94 7.34 -2.97
C SER A 108 14.43 7.41 -2.81
N ALA A 109 13.67 7.06 -3.83
CA ALA A 109 12.21 7.11 -3.79
C ALA A 109 11.62 6.15 -2.73
N ARG A 110 12.16 4.92 -2.63
CA ARG A 110 11.74 3.91 -1.63
C ARG A 110 12.13 4.28 -0.21
N LEU A 111 13.23 5.00 -0.02
CA LEU A 111 13.66 5.45 1.31
C LEU A 111 12.59 6.29 2.00
N LEU A 112 11.85 7.12 1.26
CA LEU A 112 10.71 7.87 1.79
C LEU A 112 9.64 6.94 2.39
N SER A 113 9.28 5.88 1.67
CA SER A 113 8.32 4.88 2.15
C SER A 113 8.83 4.10 3.35
N ILE A 114 10.14 3.80 3.40
CA ILE A 114 10.79 3.18 4.57
C ILE A 114 10.67 4.08 5.80
N LEU A 115 10.90 5.39 5.66
CA LEU A 115 10.76 6.34 6.76
C LEU A 115 9.31 6.38 7.29
N PHE A 116 8.31 6.32 6.43
CA PHE A 116 6.91 6.20 6.84
C PHE A 116 6.65 4.89 7.57
N GLY A 117 7.19 3.78 7.09
CA GLY A 117 7.09 2.48 7.74
C GLY A 117 7.73 2.46 9.14
N LEU A 118 8.92 3.04 9.29
CA LEU A 118 9.59 3.18 10.60
C LEU A 118 8.80 4.10 11.53
N GLY A 119 8.29 5.22 11.01
CA GLY A 119 7.39 6.12 11.75
C GLY A 119 6.13 5.39 12.25
N THR A 120 5.53 4.55 11.40
CA THR A 120 4.37 3.71 11.76
C THR A 120 4.72 2.76 12.89
N VAL A 121 5.85 2.05 12.83
CA VAL A 121 6.31 1.14 13.90
C VAL A 121 6.54 1.90 15.21
N GLY A 122 7.29 3.01 15.16
CA GLY A 122 7.64 3.81 16.36
C GLY A 122 6.42 4.45 17.03
N LEU A 123 5.55 5.07 16.23
CA LEU A 123 4.33 5.70 16.74
C LEU A 123 3.33 4.66 17.27
N SER A 124 3.22 3.53 16.60
CA SER A 124 2.41 2.39 17.06
C SER A 124 2.92 1.83 18.38
N TYR A 125 4.23 1.63 18.51
CA TYR A 125 4.84 1.22 19.80
C TYR A 125 4.47 2.19 20.92
N ARG A 126 4.60 3.50 20.70
CA ARG A 126 4.25 4.53 21.69
C ARG A 126 2.75 4.49 22.02
N LEU A 127 1.89 4.45 21.02
CA LEU A 127 0.43 4.37 21.22
C LEU A 127 0.03 3.12 22.01
N ALA A 128 0.62 1.96 21.70
CA ALA A 128 0.38 0.72 22.44
C ALA A 128 0.88 0.82 23.89
N ARG A 129 2.06 1.42 24.13
CA ARG A 129 2.62 1.63 25.46
C ARG A 129 1.70 2.48 26.34
N ASP A 130 1.22 3.60 25.79
CA ASP A 130 0.36 4.56 26.50
C ASP A 130 -1.07 4.05 26.70
N SER A 131 -1.47 3.01 25.95
CA SER A 131 -2.84 2.49 25.92
C SER A 131 -2.99 1.13 26.58
N LEU A 132 -2.07 0.21 26.33
CA LEU A 132 -2.16 -1.22 26.64
C LEU A 132 -0.97 -1.72 27.47
N GLY A 133 -0.01 -0.84 27.78
CA GLY A 133 1.16 -1.14 28.61
C GLY A 133 2.38 -1.68 27.84
N ALA A 134 3.53 -1.74 28.53
CA ALA A 134 4.83 -2.00 27.94
C ALA A 134 4.95 -3.38 27.26
N ARG A 135 4.29 -4.40 27.80
CA ARG A 135 4.33 -5.76 27.22
C ARG A 135 3.67 -5.82 25.85
N THR A 136 2.45 -5.29 25.77
CA THR A 136 1.72 -5.20 24.49
C THR A 136 2.46 -4.31 23.48
N ALA A 137 3.03 -3.20 23.93
CA ALA A 137 3.83 -2.31 23.08
C ALA A 137 5.01 -3.03 22.43
N ARG A 138 5.79 -3.79 23.22
CA ARG A 138 6.90 -4.58 22.67
C ARG A 138 6.43 -5.60 21.65
N MET A 139 5.35 -6.33 21.95
CA MET A 139 4.78 -7.32 21.02
C MET A 139 4.28 -6.66 19.73
N ALA A 140 3.51 -5.56 19.83
CA ALA A 140 3.02 -4.82 18.68
C ALA A 140 4.18 -4.27 17.83
N GLY A 141 5.20 -3.71 18.48
CA GLY A 141 6.40 -3.21 17.81
C GLY A 141 7.13 -4.30 17.00
N TRP A 142 7.38 -5.47 17.60
CA TRP A 142 8.02 -6.59 16.93
C TRP A 142 7.15 -7.14 15.79
N MET A 143 5.84 -7.27 16.00
CA MET A 143 4.91 -7.72 14.97
C MET A 143 4.90 -6.77 13.78
N LEU A 144 4.83 -5.45 13.99
CA LEU A 144 4.84 -4.46 12.92
C LEU A 144 6.20 -4.36 12.23
N ALA A 145 7.30 -4.54 12.97
CA ALA A 145 8.65 -4.54 12.42
C ALA A 145 8.84 -5.68 11.38
N LEU A 146 8.29 -6.87 11.69
CA LEU A 146 8.48 -8.10 10.90
C LEU A 146 7.26 -8.50 10.07
N SER A 147 6.14 -7.78 10.12
CA SER A 147 4.96 -8.09 9.31
C SER A 147 5.28 -7.99 7.82
N PRO A 148 5.08 -9.07 7.03
CA PRO A 148 5.34 -9.04 5.59
C PRO A 148 4.52 -7.97 4.87
N PHE A 149 3.27 -7.75 5.30
CA PHE A 149 2.39 -6.73 4.74
C PHE A 149 2.93 -5.30 4.98
N GLN A 150 3.43 -5.01 6.19
CA GLN A 150 4.02 -3.71 6.52
C GLN A 150 5.40 -3.51 5.84
N VAL A 151 6.21 -4.57 5.71
CA VAL A 151 7.51 -4.54 5.04
C VAL A 151 7.33 -4.27 3.55
N HIS A 152 6.42 -4.97 2.88
CA HIS A 152 6.14 -4.79 1.46
C HIS A 152 5.82 -3.31 1.14
N TYR A 153 4.77 -2.75 1.77
CA TYR A 153 4.34 -1.37 1.45
C TYR A 153 5.25 -0.28 2.03
N ALA A 154 6.21 -0.63 2.88
CA ALA A 154 7.29 0.28 3.25
C ALA A 154 8.43 0.31 2.20
N GLN A 155 8.46 -0.60 1.23
CA GLN A 155 9.42 -0.63 0.13
C GLN A 155 8.79 -0.22 -1.21
N GLU A 156 7.52 0.15 -1.23
CA GLU A 156 6.81 0.54 -2.45
C GLU A 156 6.67 2.07 -2.53
N VAL A 157 6.99 2.67 -3.67
CA VAL A 157 6.86 4.12 -3.91
C VAL A 157 5.39 4.48 -4.14
N ARG A 158 4.57 4.26 -3.10
CA ARG A 158 3.12 4.52 -3.13
C ARG A 158 2.64 5.10 -1.80
N MET A 159 1.47 5.69 -1.82
CA MET A 159 0.88 6.43 -0.69
C MET A 159 0.52 5.58 0.53
N TYR A 160 0.52 4.24 0.45
CA TYR A 160 -0.04 3.36 1.50
C TYR A 160 0.74 3.42 2.81
N GLY A 161 2.09 3.49 2.73
CA GLY A 161 2.95 3.65 3.91
C GLY A 161 2.69 4.98 4.64
N LEU A 162 2.53 6.09 3.90
CA LEU A 162 2.17 7.40 4.45
C LEU A 162 0.77 7.35 5.08
N LEU A 163 -0.21 6.79 4.39
CA LEU A 163 -1.58 6.63 4.90
C LEU A 163 -1.61 5.86 6.23
N ALA A 164 -0.81 4.78 6.36
CA ALA A 164 -0.72 4.03 7.60
C ALA A 164 -0.15 4.88 8.75
N LEU A 165 0.93 5.64 8.49
CA LEU A 165 1.51 6.55 9.47
C LEU A 165 0.53 7.64 9.91
N GLU A 166 -0.13 8.29 8.95
CA GLU A 166 -1.10 9.36 9.21
C GLU A 166 -2.28 8.85 10.03
N LEU A 167 -2.85 7.69 9.71
CA LEU A 167 -4.00 7.15 10.43
C LEU A 167 -3.64 6.66 11.83
N VAL A 168 -2.42 6.17 12.05
CA VAL A 168 -1.90 5.91 13.41
C VAL A 168 -1.72 7.24 14.17
N ALA A 169 -1.22 8.29 13.52
CA ALA A 169 -1.12 9.63 14.12
C ALA A 169 -2.49 10.22 14.45
N VAL A 170 -3.47 10.10 13.53
CA VAL A 170 -4.87 10.46 13.78
C VAL A 170 -5.41 9.76 15.02
N ALA A 171 -5.23 8.44 15.13
CA ALA A 171 -5.70 7.67 16.29
C ALA A 171 -5.03 8.12 17.60
N ALA A 172 -3.72 8.42 17.57
CA ALA A 172 -2.96 8.89 18.73
C ALA A 172 -3.43 10.29 19.20
N VAL A 173 -3.57 11.24 18.25
CA VAL A 173 -4.03 12.61 18.55
C VAL A 173 -5.50 12.61 18.97
N TYR A 174 -6.34 11.82 18.31
CA TYR A 174 -7.75 11.66 18.67
C TYR A 174 -7.93 11.12 20.09
N ARG A 175 -7.18 10.07 20.45
CA ARG A 175 -7.18 9.55 21.81
C ARG A 175 -6.74 10.61 22.83
N SER A 176 -5.71 11.40 22.51
CA SER A 176 -5.25 12.52 23.35
C SER A 176 -6.34 13.59 23.49
N ALA A 177 -7.01 13.96 22.39
CA ALA A 177 -8.11 14.93 22.37
C ALA A 177 -9.32 14.47 23.22
N LEU A 178 -9.65 13.17 23.15
CA LEU A 178 -10.73 12.58 23.97
C LEU A 178 -10.40 12.55 25.46
N ARG A 179 -9.11 12.37 25.83
CA ARG A 179 -8.71 12.26 27.25
C ARG A 179 -8.43 13.59 27.91
N GLN A 180 -7.74 14.47 27.23
CA GLN A 180 -7.20 15.71 27.78
C GLN A 180 -7.97 16.95 27.30
N GLY A 181 -8.76 16.83 26.22
CA GLY A 181 -9.46 17.95 25.60
C GLY A 181 -8.49 18.97 24.98
N GLY A 182 -8.94 20.23 24.91
CA GLY A 182 -8.15 21.36 24.40
C GLY A 182 -8.23 21.50 22.87
N TRP A 183 -8.46 22.74 22.41
CA TRP A 183 -8.62 23.06 21.00
C TRP A 183 -7.42 22.68 20.11
N PRO A 184 -6.13 22.77 20.54
CA PRO A 184 -5.02 22.43 19.67
C PRO A 184 -5.04 20.95 19.26
N ARG A 185 -5.48 20.03 20.14
CA ARG A 185 -5.58 18.60 19.81
C ARG A 185 -6.69 18.31 18.82
N TRP A 186 -7.83 19.01 18.94
CA TRP A 186 -8.93 18.87 17.97
C TRP A 186 -8.57 19.45 16.61
N LEU A 187 -7.83 20.56 16.55
CA LEU A 187 -7.27 21.09 15.30
C LEU A 187 -6.22 20.13 14.71
N GLY A 188 -5.34 19.57 15.54
CA GLY A 188 -4.38 18.55 15.10
C GLY A 188 -5.07 17.31 14.53
N PHE A 189 -6.16 16.86 15.16
CA PHE A 189 -6.99 15.77 14.61
C PHE A 189 -7.60 16.16 13.25
N ALA A 190 -8.21 17.35 13.13
CA ALA A 190 -8.81 17.81 11.88
C ALA A 190 -7.77 17.93 10.75
N GLY A 191 -6.60 18.52 11.05
CA GLY A 191 -5.51 18.68 10.08
C GLY A 191 -4.95 17.34 9.61
N LEU A 192 -4.68 16.41 10.53
CA LEU A 192 -4.21 15.06 10.17
C LEU A 192 -5.27 14.25 9.42
N ALA A 193 -6.54 14.37 9.79
CA ALA A 193 -7.64 13.72 9.07
C ALA A 193 -7.77 14.26 7.63
N ALA A 194 -7.62 15.56 7.43
CA ALA A 194 -7.57 16.17 6.10
C ALA A 194 -6.33 15.71 5.31
N ALA A 195 -5.14 15.67 5.93
CA ALA A 195 -3.91 15.19 5.30
C ALA A 195 -4.05 13.74 4.83
N ALA A 196 -4.57 12.85 5.68
CA ALA A 196 -4.83 11.46 5.31
C ALA A 196 -5.81 11.34 4.12
N GLN A 197 -6.81 12.21 4.04
CA GLN A 197 -7.71 12.27 2.88
C GLN A 197 -7.01 12.76 1.62
N TYR A 198 -6.12 13.77 1.71
CA TYR A 198 -5.29 14.21 0.58
C TYR A 198 -4.22 13.19 0.16
N THR A 199 -3.87 12.26 1.06
CA THR A 199 -3.01 11.12 0.74
C THR A 199 -3.78 10.04 0.00
N HIS A 200 -4.98 9.69 0.46
CA HIS A 200 -5.83 8.68 -0.18
C HIS A 200 -7.31 8.83 0.23
N SER A 201 -8.21 8.94 -0.75
CA SER A 201 -9.66 9.12 -0.50
C SER A 201 -10.28 8.02 0.38
N LEU A 202 -9.74 6.78 0.34
CA LEU A 202 -10.20 5.67 1.19
C LEU A 202 -9.83 5.83 2.68
N ALA A 203 -9.08 6.88 3.08
CA ALA A 203 -8.91 7.24 4.49
C ALA A 203 -10.26 7.42 5.21
N ALA A 204 -11.29 7.83 4.50
CA ALA A 204 -12.67 7.94 5.01
C ALA A 204 -13.16 6.65 5.67
N LEU A 205 -12.77 5.47 5.14
CA LEU A 205 -13.16 4.16 5.68
C LEU A 205 -12.61 3.88 7.09
N PHE A 206 -11.57 4.61 7.51
CA PHE A 206 -11.00 4.55 8.86
C PHE A 206 -11.49 5.69 9.73
N LEU A 207 -11.59 6.89 9.18
CA LEU A 207 -12.00 8.09 9.90
C LEU A 207 -13.47 7.99 10.36
N LEU A 208 -14.34 7.44 9.52
CA LEU A 208 -15.74 7.25 9.87
C LEU A 208 -15.93 6.28 11.05
N PRO A 209 -15.42 5.04 11.04
CA PRO A 209 -15.47 4.15 12.20
C PRO A 209 -14.87 4.77 13.46
N LEU A 210 -13.75 5.47 13.34
CA LEU A 210 -13.10 6.13 14.47
C LEU A 210 -14.01 7.22 15.08
N ALA A 211 -14.68 8.00 14.23
CA ALA A 211 -15.61 9.07 14.65
C ALA A 211 -16.89 8.53 15.32
N LEU A 212 -17.30 7.29 15.04
CA LEU A 212 -18.48 6.66 15.65
C LEU A 212 -18.23 6.16 17.08
N ILE A 213 -16.99 6.01 17.53
CA ILE A 213 -16.64 5.50 18.87
C ILE A 213 -17.32 6.28 20.01
N PRO A 214 -17.30 7.64 20.06
CA PRO A 214 -17.96 8.38 21.14
C PRO A 214 -19.48 8.22 21.13
N ILE A 215 -20.10 8.06 19.97
CA ILE A 215 -21.55 7.83 19.82
C ILE A 215 -21.92 6.49 20.47
N TRP A 216 -21.22 5.42 20.15
CA TRP A 216 -21.44 4.10 20.74
C TRP A 216 -21.17 4.06 22.25
N ARG A 217 -20.27 4.93 22.72
CA ARG A 217 -20.00 5.12 24.16
C ARG A 217 -20.98 6.08 24.85
N ARG A 218 -21.94 6.63 24.12
CA ARG A 218 -22.91 7.66 24.59
C ARG A 218 -22.22 8.90 25.19
N GLN A 219 -21.03 9.24 24.66
CA GLN A 219 -20.24 10.41 25.08
C GLN A 219 -20.59 11.61 24.17
N TRP A 220 -21.80 12.17 24.32
CA TRP A 220 -22.35 13.17 23.39
C TRP A 220 -21.50 14.42 23.23
N ARG A 221 -20.85 14.92 24.29
CA ARG A 221 -19.91 16.06 24.22
C ARG A 221 -18.68 15.72 23.37
N ALA A 222 -18.14 14.53 23.51
CA ALA A 222 -17.04 14.06 22.68
C ALA A 222 -17.47 13.83 21.23
N ALA A 223 -18.68 13.27 21.03
CA ALA A 223 -19.26 13.10 19.69
C ALA A 223 -19.44 14.45 18.97
N ALA A 224 -19.97 15.46 19.66
CA ALA A 224 -20.12 16.81 19.10
C ALA A 224 -18.77 17.44 18.70
N ARG A 225 -17.75 17.34 19.57
CA ARG A 225 -16.39 17.83 19.26
C ARG A 225 -15.77 17.07 18.08
N THR A 226 -15.98 15.75 18.03
CA THR A 226 -15.52 14.92 16.90
C THR A 226 -16.21 15.35 15.60
N ALA A 227 -17.51 15.58 15.63
CA ALA A 227 -18.28 16.07 14.48
C ALA A 227 -17.78 17.45 14.02
N SER A 228 -17.55 18.40 14.94
CA SER A 228 -17.01 19.73 14.60
C SER A 228 -15.61 19.65 13.98
N ALA A 229 -14.70 18.83 14.55
CA ALA A 229 -13.36 18.63 13.99
C ALA A 229 -13.41 17.86 12.67
N GLY A 230 -14.33 16.92 12.52
CA GLY A 230 -14.59 16.22 11.25
C GLY A 230 -15.14 17.17 10.17
N ALA A 231 -16.05 18.08 10.53
CA ALA A 231 -16.53 19.11 9.62
C ALA A 231 -15.40 20.06 9.17
N LEU A 232 -14.50 20.44 10.08
CA LEU A 232 -13.31 21.21 9.72
C LEU A 232 -12.39 20.42 8.79
N ALA A 233 -12.16 19.12 9.03
CA ALA A 233 -11.37 18.27 8.15
C ALA A 233 -11.98 18.18 6.74
N LEU A 234 -13.31 18.04 6.64
CA LEU A 234 -14.04 18.05 5.37
C LEU A 234 -13.97 19.41 4.67
N LEU A 235 -14.03 20.51 5.42
CA LEU A 235 -13.86 21.87 4.87
C LEU A 235 -12.45 22.04 4.27
N LEU A 236 -11.43 21.58 4.97
CA LEU A 236 -10.04 21.59 4.46
C LEU A 236 -9.87 20.68 3.22
N TYR A 237 -10.63 19.60 3.13
CA TYR A 237 -10.62 18.66 2.01
C TYR A 237 -11.59 19.05 0.88
N LEU A 238 -12.38 20.10 1.06
CA LEU A 238 -13.45 20.51 0.14
C LEU A 238 -12.99 20.66 -1.32
N PRO A 239 -11.82 21.25 -1.64
CA PRO A 239 -11.36 21.36 -3.03
C PRO A 239 -11.31 20.02 -3.77
N TRP A 240 -10.90 18.94 -3.08
CA TRP A 240 -10.91 17.60 -3.66
C TRP A 240 -12.28 16.91 -3.59
N LEU A 241 -13.04 17.15 -2.54
CA LEU A 241 -14.39 16.59 -2.38
C LEU A 241 -15.33 17.03 -3.52
N LEU A 242 -15.17 18.25 -4.03
CA LEU A 242 -15.92 18.75 -5.18
C LEU A 242 -15.63 17.99 -6.48
N GLN A 243 -14.50 17.27 -6.55
CA GLN A 243 -14.15 16.40 -7.68
C GLN A 243 -14.79 14.99 -7.59
N LEU A 244 -15.48 14.67 -6.50
CA LEU A 244 -16.04 13.32 -6.28
C LEU A 244 -16.97 12.84 -7.42
N PRO A 245 -17.85 13.65 -8.01
CA PRO A 245 -18.68 13.20 -9.13
C PRO A 245 -17.85 12.76 -10.35
N SER A 246 -16.80 13.51 -10.71
CA SER A 246 -15.92 13.19 -11.83
C SER A 246 -15.05 11.96 -11.56
N GLN A 247 -14.66 11.74 -10.30
CA GLN A 247 -13.94 10.52 -9.88
C GLN A 247 -14.86 9.29 -9.96
N ILE A 248 -16.11 9.39 -9.52
CA ILE A 248 -17.09 8.30 -9.66
C ILE A 248 -17.34 8.00 -11.15
N ALA A 249 -17.44 9.03 -12.00
CA ALA A 249 -17.55 8.84 -13.44
C ALA A 249 -16.34 8.06 -14.00
N ARG A 250 -15.11 8.37 -13.55
CA ARG A 250 -13.89 7.65 -13.90
C ARG A 250 -13.96 6.17 -13.50
N LEU A 251 -14.36 5.91 -12.25
CA LEU A 251 -14.51 4.53 -11.74
C LEU A 251 -15.55 3.71 -12.51
N ARG A 252 -16.55 4.35 -13.11
CA ARG A 252 -17.60 3.68 -13.88
C ARG A 252 -17.20 3.40 -15.33
N GLN A 253 -16.33 4.21 -15.92
CA GLN A 253 -15.97 4.08 -17.33
C GLN A 253 -14.95 2.98 -17.59
N ALA A 254 -13.90 2.92 -16.77
CA ALA A 254 -12.80 1.99 -17.01
C ALA A 254 -12.02 1.78 -15.70
N TYR A 255 -12.53 0.95 -14.80
CA TYR A 255 -11.80 0.62 -13.59
C TYR A 255 -11.53 -0.87 -13.53
N TRP A 256 -10.26 -1.20 -13.29
CA TRP A 256 -9.75 -2.58 -13.36
C TRP A 256 -10.16 -3.48 -12.18
N ILE A 257 -10.77 -2.91 -11.11
CA ILE A 257 -11.18 -3.66 -9.93
C ILE A 257 -12.51 -4.36 -10.20
N SER A 258 -12.51 -5.68 -10.07
CA SER A 258 -13.74 -6.49 -10.14
C SER A 258 -14.53 -6.44 -8.83
N PRO A 259 -15.86 -6.66 -8.86
CA PRO A 259 -16.66 -6.84 -7.65
C PRO A 259 -16.07 -7.97 -6.77
N PRO A 260 -15.88 -7.74 -5.46
CA PRO A 260 -15.29 -8.74 -4.58
C PRO A 260 -16.28 -9.85 -4.25
N GLY A 261 -15.79 -11.08 -4.18
CA GLY A 261 -16.49 -12.22 -3.57
C GLY A 261 -16.13 -12.39 -2.08
N ALA A 262 -16.74 -13.35 -1.41
CA ALA A 262 -16.44 -13.64 0.01
C ALA A 262 -14.97 -14.06 0.24
N THR A 263 -14.33 -14.60 -0.78
CA THR A 263 -12.92 -15.02 -0.75
C THR A 263 -11.97 -13.85 -0.50
N GLU A 264 -12.30 -12.62 -0.96
CA GLU A 264 -11.50 -11.43 -0.77
C GLU A 264 -11.40 -11.02 0.70
N LEU A 265 -12.46 -11.23 1.49
CA LEU A 265 -12.41 -11.00 2.94
C LEU A 265 -11.41 -11.94 3.63
N ILE A 266 -11.46 -13.23 3.28
CA ILE A 266 -10.53 -14.23 3.82
C ILE A 266 -9.10 -13.91 3.35
N ARG A 267 -8.93 -13.59 2.07
CA ARG A 267 -7.65 -13.19 1.49
C ARG A 267 -7.04 -11.99 2.23
N THR A 268 -7.83 -10.97 2.54
CA THR A 268 -7.33 -9.80 3.27
C THR A 268 -6.85 -10.16 4.67
N LEU A 269 -7.56 -11.03 5.40
CA LEU A 269 -7.09 -11.52 6.70
C LEU A 269 -5.81 -12.34 6.59
N VAL A 270 -5.66 -13.15 5.53
CA VAL A 270 -4.42 -13.85 5.21
C VAL A 270 -3.29 -12.86 4.93
N ILE A 271 -3.54 -11.78 4.18
CA ILE A 271 -2.57 -10.73 3.87
C ILE A 271 -2.11 -9.99 5.13
N TYR A 272 -2.98 -9.75 6.13
CA TYR A 272 -2.58 -9.12 7.40
C TYR A 272 -1.50 -9.91 8.14
N VAL A 273 -1.45 -11.23 7.94
CA VAL A 273 -0.48 -12.13 8.58
C VAL A 273 0.63 -12.55 7.62
N GLY A 274 0.29 -13.08 6.46
CA GLY A 274 1.26 -13.63 5.51
C GLY A 274 1.80 -12.63 4.50
N GLY A 275 1.19 -11.44 4.37
CA GLY A 275 1.52 -10.50 3.28
C GLY A 275 1.10 -11.00 1.91
N SER A 276 1.55 -10.30 0.87
CA SER A 276 1.37 -10.66 -0.54
C SER A 276 2.63 -10.18 -1.31
N PRO A 277 3.14 -10.93 -2.27
CA PRO A 277 2.71 -12.28 -2.68
C PRO A 277 3.03 -13.36 -1.63
N LEU A 278 2.14 -14.32 -1.47
CA LEU A 278 2.31 -15.48 -0.59
C LEU A 278 2.46 -16.75 -1.42
N PRO A 279 3.51 -17.58 -1.20
CA PRO A 279 3.65 -18.86 -1.89
C PRO A 279 2.45 -19.78 -1.65
N ARG A 280 1.97 -20.45 -2.69
CA ARG A 280 0.77 -21.32 -2.61
C ARG A 280 0.88 -22.38 -1.52
N TYR A 281 2.06 -22.97 -1.32
CA TYR A 281 2.30 -23.98 -0.28
C TYR A 281 2.18 -23.43 1.15
N ALA A 282 2.38 -22.12 1.34
CA ALA A 282 2.27 -21.45 2.65
C ALA A 282 0.82 -21.10 3.03
N LEU A 283 -0.07 -21.01 2.05
CA LEU A 283 -1.46 -20.56 2.25
C LEU A 283 -2.22 -21.36 3.34
N PRO A 284 -2.19 -22.71 3.39
CA PRO A 284 -2.91 -23.45 4.43
C PRO A 284 -2.41 -23.13 5.86
N ALA A 285 -1.09 -23.03 6.04
CA ALA A 285 -0.48 -22.72 7.34
C ALA A 285 -0.82 -21.28 7.80
N VAL A 286 -0.76 -20.31 6.89
CA VAL A 286 -1.13 -18.92 7.21
C VAL A 286 -2.62 -18.80 7.49
N LEU A 287 -3.49 -19.45 6.72
CA LEU A 287 -4.93 -19.47 6.95
C LEU A 287 -5.27 -20.07 8.31
N PHE A 288 -4.67 -21.21 8.65
CA PHE A 288 -4.83 -21.82 9.99
C PHE A 288 -4.39 -20.85 11.09
N THR A 289 -3.25 -20.19 10.93
CA THR A 289 -2.74 -19.19 11.88
C THR A 289 -3.73 -18.04 12.06
N VAL A 290 -4.25 -17.48 10.98
CA VAL A 290 -5.25 -16.40 11.01
C VAL A 290 -6.49 -16.84 11.79
N LEU A 291 -7.06 -17.97 11.45
CA LEU A 291 -8.27 -18.49 12.12
C LEU A 291 -8.02 -18.70 13.62
N LEU A 292 -6.90 -19.33 13.98
CA LEU A 292 -6.52 -19.52 15.39
C LEU A 292 -6.36 -18.17 16.12
N LEU A 293 -5.64 -17.21 15.54
CA LEU A 293 -5.42 -15.89 16.16
C LEU A 293 -6.72 -15.12 16.35
N VAL A 294 -7.64 -15.17 15.38
CA VAL A 294 -8.98 -14.55 15.50
C VAL A 294 -9.79 -15.20 16.61
N LEU A 295 -9.79 -16.53 16.69
CA LEU A 295 -10.49 -17.27 17.76
C LEU A 295 -9.90 -16.98 19.15
N LEU A 296 -8.57 -16.99 19.28
CA LEU A 296 -7.89 -16.63 20.52
C LEU A 296 -8.17 -15.17 20.91
N GLY A 297 -8.18 -14.27 19.93
CA GLY A 297 -8.52 -12.86 20.10
C GLY A 297 -9.95 -12.66 20.59
N ALA A 298 -10.90 -13.33 19.97
CA ALA A 298 -12.32 -13.30 20.39
C ALA A 298 -12.50 -13.86 21.81
N TRP A 299 -11.82 -14.96 22.12
CA TRP A 299 -11.84 -15.54 23.47
C TRP A 299 -11.23 -14.59 24.52
N ALA A 300 -10.06 -14.01 24.23
CA ALA A 300 -9.42 -13.04 25.12
C ALA A 300 -10.29 -11.80 25.34
N LEU A 301 -10.96 -11.30 24.29
CA LEU A 301 -11.89 -10.17 24.39
C LEU A 301 -13.08 -10.47 25.30
N ARG A 302 -13.72 -11.65 25.14
CA ARG A 302 -14.84 -12.05 26.01
C ARG A 302 -14.44 -12.04 27.49
N ARG A 303 -13.21 -12.47 27.81
CA ARG A 303 -12.70 -12.46 29.18
C ARG A 303 -12.22 -11.07 29.65
N GLY A 304 -11.65 -10.27 28.75
CA GLY A 304 -11.13 -8.93 29.03
C GLY A 304 -12.21 -7.88 29.21
N LEU A 305 -13.33 -7.98 28.50
CA LEU A 305 -14.43 -7.02 28.58
C LEU A 305 -15.19 -7.07 29.91
N GLY A 306 -15.19 -8.23 30.57
CA GLY A 306 -15.82 -8.42 31.90
C GLY A 306 -15.00 -7.89 33.07
N ARG A 307 -13.78 -7.37 32.85
CA ARG A 307 -12.88 -6.90 33.91
C ARG A 307 -12.76 -5.37 33.95
N ALA A 308 -12.53 -4.83 35.15
CA ALA A 308 -12.47 -3.39 35.40
C ALA A 308 -11.26 -2.68 34.73
N GLU A 309 -10.21 -3.41 34.37
CA GLU A 309 -8.90 -2.86 33.91
C GLU A 309 -8.92 -2.07 32.60
N GLY A 310 -10.01 -1.98 31.88
CA GLY A 310 -10.15 -1.14 30.68
C GLY A 310 -9.33 -1.54 29.45
N SER A 311 -8.29 -2.38 29.58
CA SER A 311 -7.42 -2.81 28.46
C SER A 311 -8.19 -3.64 27.42
N GLY A 312 -9.15 -4.49 27.86
CA GLY A 312 -10.03 -5.25 26.97
C GLY A 312 -10.90 -4.36 26.10
N ARG A 313 -11.37 -3.21 26.60
CA ARG A 313 -12.13 -2.24 25.80
C ARG A 313 -11.28 -1.58 24.73
N ILE A 314 -10.03 -1.24 25.03
CA ILE A 314 -9.10 -0.67 24.06
C ILE A 314 -8.77 -1.72 22.97
N ALA A 315 -8.55 -2.97 23.36
CA ALA A 315 -8.34 -4.07 22.42
C ALA A 315 -9.57 -4.32 21.55
N ALA A 316 -10.79 -4.20 22.10
CA ALA A 316 -12.01 -4.28 21.32
C ALA A 316 -12.12 -3.16 20.27
N TRP A 317 -11.68 -1.93 20.58
CA TRP A 317 -11.58 -0.88 19.57
C TRP A 317 -10.53 -1.16 18.51
N ALA A 318 -9.39 -1.77 18.86
CA ALA A 318 -8.41 -2.20 17.87
C ALA A 318 -8.99 -3.28 16.94
N ALA A 319 -9.69 -4.29 17.47
CA ALA A 319 -10.38 -5.30 16.69
C ALA A 319 -11.47 -4.69 15.78
N TYR A 320 -12.24 -3.73 16.30
CA TYR A 320 -13.23 -2.98 15.54
C TYR A 320 -12.59 -2.18 14.39
N LEU A 321 -11.50 -1.43 14.64
CA LEU A 321 -10.80 -0.67 13.60
C LEU A 321 -10.04 -1.57 12.62
N ALA A 322 -9.76 -2.82 12.95
CA ALA A 322 -9.26 -3.83 12.01
C ALA A 322 -10.37 -4.36 11.08
N ALA A 323 -11.58 -4.51 11.60
CA ALA A 323 -12.69 -5.13 10.88
C ALA A 323 -13.58 -4.11 10.12
N ALA A 324 -13.87 -2.94 10.74
CA ALA A 324 -14.83 -2.00 10.18
C ALA A 324 -14.44 -1.43 8.80
N PRO A 325 -13.17 -1.01 8.55
CA PRO A 325 -12.75 -0.57 7.22
C PRO A 325 -12.86 -1.67 6.17
N LEU A 326 -12.51 -2.91 6.53
CA LEU A 326 -12.62 -4.08 5.68
C LEU A 326 -14.08 -4.33 5.26
N VAL A 327 -14.99 -4.34 6.23
CA VAL A 327 -16.42 -4.57 6.01
C VAL A 327 -17.03 -3.43 5.19
N LEU A 328 -16.69 -2.17 5.50
CA LEU A 328 -17.17 -1.00 4.75
C LEU A 328 -16.68 -1.02 3.31
N MET A 329 -15.40 -1.29 3.08
CA MET A 329 -14.84 -1.38 1.74
C MET A 329 -15.53 -2.50 0.95
N PHE A 330 -15.73 -3.67 1.55
CA PHE A 330 -16.43 -4.78 0.93
C PHE A 330 -17.87 -4.40 0.57
N ALA A 331 -18.63 -3.83 1.53
CA ALA A 331 -20.02 -3.44 1.32
C ALA A 331 -20.19 -2.39 0.21
N ILE A 332 -19.31 -1.36 0.17
CA ILE A 332 -19.32 -0.35 -0.88
C ILE A 332 -18.97 -0.99 -2.23
N SER A 333 -18.03 -1.95 -2.24
CA SER A 333 -17.56 -2.61 -3.46
C SER A 333 -18.59 -3.53 -4.11
N LEU A 334 -19.63 -3.92 -3.40
CA LEU A 334 -20.78 -4.63 -3.99
C LEU A 334 -21.59 -3.74 -4.95
N TRP A 335 -21.52 -2.42 -4.75
CA TRP A 335 -22.20 -1.44 -5.59
C TRP A 335 -21.24 -0.71 -6.54
N GLN A 336 -20.10 -0.27 -6.03
CA GLN A 336 -19.02 0.37 -6.80
C GLN A 336 -17.71 -0.33 -6.47
N PRO A 337 -17.14 -1.14 -7.38
CA PRO A 337 -15.93 -1.90 -7.10
C PRO A 337 -14.74 -1.00 -6.77
N ILE A 338 -14.34 -0.99 -5.49
CA ILE A 338 -13.19 -0.24 -4.96
C ILE A 338 -12.33 -1.10 -4.02
N TYR A 339 -12.56 -2.42 -3.99
CA TYR A 339 -11.90 -3.31 -3.04
C TYR A 339 -10.42 -3.45 -3.35
N LEU A 340 -9.59 -2.87 -2.50
CA LEU A 340 -8.15 -2.79 -2.67
C LEU A 340 -7.46 -3.13 -1.34
N ASP A 341 -6.90 -4.33 -1.25
CA ASP A 341 -6.27 -4.86 -0.03
C ASP A 341 -5.13 -3.95 0.50
N ARG A 342 -4.34 -3.38 -0.40
CA ARG A 342 -3.25 -2.44 -0.08
C ARG A 342 -3.73 -1.17 0.63
N ALA A 343 -4.92 -0.69 0.34
CA ALA A 343 -5.51 0.45 1.05
C ALA A 343 -5.95 0.09 2.49
N LEU A 344 -6.02 -1.20 2.83
CA LEU A 344 -6.32 -1.70 4.17
C LEU A 344 -5.07 -1.90 5.05
N LEU A 345 -3.89 -1.42 4.61
CA LEU A 345 -2.66 -1.46 5.41
C LEU A 345 -2.83 -0.92 6.84
N PRO A 346 -3.54 0.21 7.08
CA PRO A 346 -3.82 0.70 8.44
C PRO A 346 -4.72 -0.25 9.26
N ALA A 347 -5.66 -0.95 8.63
CA ALA A 347 -6.47 -1.96 9.31
C ALA A 347 -5.61 -3.16 9.75
N GLY A 348 -4.61 -3.53 8.96
CA GLY A 348 -3.59 -4.51 9.34
C GLY A 348 -2.79 -4.07 10.57
N VAL A 349 -2.46 -2.77 10.72
CA VAL A 349 -1.86 -2.23 11.96
C VAL A 349 -2.78 -2.44 13.16
N ALA A 350 -4.06 -2.08 13.04
CA ALA A 350 -5.04 -2.26 14.11
C ALA A 350 -5.26 -3.74 14.47
N PHE A 351 -5.24 -4.64 13.46
CA PHE A 351 -5.29 -6.08 13.66
C PHE A 351 -4.09 -6.57 14.49
N LEU A 352 -2.87 -6.17 14.14
CA LEU A 352 -1.67 -6.57 14.88
C LEU A 352 -1.64 -5.98 16.30
N PHE A 353 -2.22 -4.81 16.55
CA PHE A 353 -2.44 -4.29 17.90
C PHE A 353 -3.34 -5.21 18.73
N TRP A 354 -4.47 -5.63 18.16
CA TRP A 354 -5.38 -6.56 18.82
C TRP A 354 -4.72 -7.90 19.12
N ILE A 355 -3.99 -8.47 18.16
CA ILE A 355 -3.26 -9.74 18.34
C ILE A 355 -2.13 -9.61 19.36
N ALA A 356 -1.39 -8.49 19.35
CA ALA A 356 -0.34 -8.20 20.35
C ALA A 356 -0.90 -8.15 21.78
N TRP A 357 -2.07 -7.51 21.95
CA TRP A 357 -2.77 -7.53 23.23
C TRP A 357 -3.24 -8.94 23.60
N THR A 358 -3.82 -9.67 22.65
CA THR A 358 -4.30 -11.05 22.85
C THR A 358 -3.20 -11.96 23.36
N LEU A 359 -2.06 -12.00 22.67
CA LEU A 359 -0.93 -12.85 23.02
C LEU A 359 -0.13 -12.31 24.21
N GLY A 360 -0.18 -11.00 24.46
CA GLY A 360 0.43 -10.34 25.61
C GLY A 360 -0.35 -10.46 26.92
N SER A 361 -1.66 -10.74 26.86
CA SER A 361 -2.55 -10.75 28.01
C SER A 361 -2.44 -12.02 28.85
N SER A 362 -2.89 -11.94 30.12
CA SER A 362 -3.05 -13.09 31.02
C SER A 362 -4.36 -13.83 30.82
N TYR A 363 -5.22 -13.40 29.88
CA TYR A 363 -6.54 -13.99 29.65
C TYR A 363 -6.50 -15.37 28.98
N LEU A 364 -5.38 -15.67 28.31
CA LEU A 364 -5.13 -16.94 27.66
C LEU A 364 -4.11 -17.80 28.43
N PRO A 365 -4.27 -19.14 28.44
CA PRO A 365 -3.24 -20.04 28.93
C PRO A 365 -1.90 -19.84 28.23
N GLY A 366 -0.79 -20.00 28.97
CA GLY A 366 0.57 -19.80 28.44
C GLY A 366 0.84 -20.60 27.16
N ARG A 367 0.42 -21.88 27.14
CA ARG A 367 0.59 -22.74 25.96
C ARG A 367 -0.06 -22.15 24.71
N MET A 368 -1.31 -21.69 24.80
CA MET A 368 -2.02 -21.08 23.66
C MET A 368 -1.35 -19.81 23.15
N ARG A 369 -0.83 -18.96 24.07
CA ARG A 369 -0.08 -17.75 23.71
C ARG A 369 1.19 -18.07 22.92
N TRP A 370 1.97 -19.04 23.41
CA TRP A 370 3.21 -19.46 22.77
C TRP A 370 2.95 -20.16 21.41
N THR A 371 1.93 -21.02 21.34
CA THR A 371 1.50 -21.63 20.06
C THR A 371 1.09 -20.56 19.04
N GLY A 372 0.24 -19.59 19.44
CA GLY A 372 -0.16 -18.50 18.55
C GLY A 372 1.02 -17.64 18.11
N LEU A 373 1.97 -17.35 19.01
CA LEU A 373 3.18 -16.60 18.66
C LEU A 373 4.09 -17.38 17.71
N ALA A 374 4.32 -18.67 17.97
CA ALA A 374 5.16 -19.50 17.12
C ALA A 374 4.59 -19.60 15.69
N LEU A 375 3.28 -19.85 15.56
CA LEU A 375 2.61 -19.90 14.25
C LEU A 375 2.65 -18.53 13.54
N LEU A 376 2.50 -17.42 14.26
CA LEU A 376 2.64 -16.08 13.68
C LEU A 376 4.06 -15.83 13.16
N VAL A 377 5.09 -16.20 13.92
CA VAL A 377 6.49 -16.08 13.52
C VAL A 377 6.78 -16.92 12.28
N VAL A 378 6.29 -18.16 12.23
CA VAL A 378 6.42 -19.03 11.04
C VAL A 378 5.71 -18.39 9.84
N SER A 379 4.48 -17.91 10.03
CA SER A 379 3.72 -17.23 8.95
C SER A 379 4.41 -15.98 8.43
N PHE A 380 4.99 -15.17 9.32
CA PHE A 380 5.79 -14.00 8.93
C PHE A 380 7.04 -14.42 8.16
N GLY A 381 7.75 -15.46 8.61
CA GLY A 381 8.92 -16.00 7.91
C GLY A 381 8.59 -16.46 6.49
N LEU A 382 7.51 -17.24 6.33
CA LEU A 382 7.03 -17.69 5.02
C LEU A 382 6.61 -16.52 4.13
N GLY A 383 5.91 -15.53 4.69
CA GLY A 383 5.49 -14.34 3.95
C GLY A 383 6.65 -13.45 3.52
N LEU A 384 7.63 -13.20 4.40
CA LEU A 384 8.84 -12.44 4.05
C LEU A 384 9.70 -13.18 3.01
N ALA A 385 9.88 -14.50 3.18
CA ALA A 385 10.58 -15.31 2.18
C ALA A 385 9.89 -15.21 0.82
N GLY A 386 8.56 -15.36 0.78
CA GLY A 386 7.79 -15.18 -0.44
C GLY A 386 7.97 -13.81 -1.06
N TYR A 387 7.87 -12.74 -0.27
CA TYR A 387 8.03 -11.38 -0.73
C TYR A 387 9.45 -11.09 -1.29
N TYR A 388 10.50 -11.50 -0.58
CA TYR A 388 11.87 -11.20 -1.01
C TYR A 388 12.32 -12.02 -2.22
N THR A 389 11.77 -13.22 -2.41
CA THR A 389 12.11 -14.10 -3.54
C THR A 389 11.21 -13.90 -4.77
N TYR A 390 10.13 -13.13 -4.63
CA TYR A 390 9.18 -12.92 -5.72
C TYR A 390 9.81 -12.13 -6.88
N ARG A 391 9.66 -12.68 -8.10
CA ARG A 391 10.15 -12.10 -9.36
C ARG A 391 9.08 -12.07 -10.45
N GLY A 392 7.82 -12.42 -10.10
CA GLY A 392 6.72 -12.43 -11.05
C GLY A 392 6.12 -11.05 -11.30
N PHE A 393 5.10 -11.01 -12.18
CA PHE A 393 4.34 -9.78 -12.46
C PHE A 393 3.89 -9.08 -11.16
N PRO A 394 4.00 -7.75 -11.08
CA PRO A 394 4.33 -6.78 -12.13
C PRO A 394 5.82 -6.41 -12.22
N TYR A 395 6.70 -7.09 -11.47
CA TYR A 395 8.13 -6.80 -11.49
C TYR A 395 8.80 -7.47 -12.68
N ALA A 396 9.62 -6.71 -13.42
CA ALA A 396 10.42 -7.21 -14.50
C ALA A 396 11.73 -6.41 -14.58
N PRO A 397 12.84 -6.97 -15.06
CA PRO A 397 14.15 -6.29 -15.11
C PRO A 397 14.19 -5.26 -16.27
N PHE A 398 13.48 -4.15 -16.09
CA PHE A 398 13.39 -3.07 -17.10
C PHE A 398 14.73 -2.38 -17.36
N ASP A 399 15.61 -2.34 -16.39
CA ASP A 399 16.99 -1.86 -16.54
C ASP A 399 17.81 -2.74 -17.48
N GLU A 400 17.73 -4.06 -17.34
CA GLU A 400 18.37 -5.02 -18.24
C GLU A 400 17.75 -4.96 -19.64
N LEU A 401 16.42 -4.90 -19.75
CA LEU A 401 15.68 -4.73 -20.99
C LEU A 401 16.17 -3.49 -21.77
N VAL A 402 16.24 -2.33 -21.09
CA VAL A 402 16.68 -1.08 -21.70
C VAL A 402 18.16 -1.13 -22.10
N ALA A 403 19.01 -1.79 -21.29
CA ALA A 403 20.42 -2.00 -21.65
C ALA A 403 20.55 -2.82 -22.92
N GLN A 404 19.76 -3.90 -23.07
CA GLN A 404 19.71 -4.70 -24.30
C GLN A 404 19.25 -3.87 -25.50
N LEU A 405 18.17 -3.10 -25.38
CA LEU A 405 17.68 -2.23 -26.45
C LEU A 405 18.76 -1.25 -26.91
N ARG A 406 19.44 -0.55 -25.98
CA ARG A 406 20.52 0.38 -26.33
C ARG A 406 21.70 -0.26 -27.08
N SER A 407 21.97 -1.53 -26.83
CA SER A 407 23.07 -2.25 -27.49
C SER A 407 22.67 -2.86 -28.83
N SER A 408 21.37 -3.10 -29.07
CA SER A 408 20.90 -3.88 -30.22
C SER A 408 20.10 -3.07 -31.25
N MET A 409 19.52 -1.93 -30.85
CA MET A 409 18.70 -1.12 -31.77
C MET A 409 19.53 -0.50 -32.89
N ALA A 410 19.08 -0.68 -34.12
CA ALA A 410 19.60 0.02 -35.29
C ALA A 410 19.01 1.44 -35.42
N PRO A 411 19.68 2.37 -36.10
CA PRO A 411 19.16 3.72 -36.32
C PRO A 411 17.80 3.70 -37.02
N GLY A 412 16.83 4.41 -36.44
CA GLY A 412 15.46 4.52 -36.95
C GLY A 412 14.49 3.43 -36.50
N GLU A 413 14.96 2.40 -35.79
CA GLU A 413 14.07 1.44 -35.14
C GLU A 413 13.36 2.07 -33.93
N ILE A 414 12.18 1.56 -33.63
CA ILE A 414 11.36 2.02 -32.50
C ILE A 414 11.13 0.92 -31.47
N VAL A 415 10.85 1.33 -30.24
CA VAL A 415 10.33 0.46 -29.19
C VAL A 415 8.82 0.64 -29.11
N LEU A 416 8.08 -0.44 -29.32
CA LEU A 416 6.62 -0.46 -29.22
C LEU A 416 6.18 -1.35 -28.06
N HIS A 417 5.48 -0.78 -27.11
CA HIS A 417 4.90 -1.50 -25.99
C HIS A 417 3.44 -1.90 -26.28
N SER A 418 3.06 -3.10 -25.85
CA SER A 418 1.68 -3.57 -25.94
C SER A 418 0.70 -2.70 -25.15
N ASN A 419 1.17 -2.13 -24.03
CA ASN A 419 0.40 -1.21 -23.20
C ASN A 419 1.31 -0.40 -22.24
N LYS A 420 0.69 0.49 -21.44
CA LYS A 420 1.34 1.36 -20.46
C LYS A 420 2.10 0.63 -19.33
N LEU A 421 1.73 -0.64 -19.01
CA LEU A 421 2.32 -1.37 -17.89
C LEU A 421 3.80 -1.68 -18.11
N SER A 422 4.20 -1.85 -19.37
CA SER A 422 5.60 -1.98 -19.76
C SER A 422 6.22 -0.64 -20.20
N ALA A 423 5.44 0.26 -20.84
CA ALA A 423 5.94 1.52 -21.36
C ALA A 423 6.42 2.49 -20.27
N ILE A 424 5.65 2.67 -19.19
CA ILE A 424 5.99 3.64 -18.15
C ILE A 424 7.27 3.26 -17.41
N PRO A 425 7.48 2.01 -16.94
CA PRO A 425 8.76 1.62 -16.37
C PRO A 425 9.92 1.70 -17.36
N ALA A 426 9.73 1.25 -18.60
CA ALA A 426 10.79 1.33 -19.61
C ALA A 426 11.19 2.78 -19.91
N ALA A 427 10.25 3.71 -19.98
CA ALA A 427 10.52 5.15 -20.15
C ALA A 427 11.26 5.76 -18.96
N TYR A 428 11.07 5.25 -17.75
CA TYR A 428 11.85 5.66 -16.59
C TYR A 428 13.33 5.26 -16.71
N TYR A 429 13.62 4.03 -17.17
CA TYR A 429 15.00 3.51 -17.32
C TYR A 429 15.68 3.94 -18.63
N GLY A 430 14.89 4.19 -19.69
CA GLY A 430 15.37 4.54 -21.02
C GLY A 430 14.70 5.80 -21.58
N PRO A 431 14.85 6.97 -20.94
CA PRO A 431 14.23 8.21 -21.43
C PRO A 431 14.85 8.73 -22.73
N ASP A 432 15.97 8.17 -23.17
CA ASP A 432 16.69 8.45 -24.40
C ASP A 432 16.21 7.64 -25.61
N LEU A 433 15.42 6.58 -25.37
CA LEU A 433 14.88 5.71 -26.44
C LEU A 433 13.56 6.26 -26.98
N GLU A 434 13.34 6.12 -28.27
CA GLU A 434 12.04 6.39 -28.89
C GLU A 434 11.06 5.27 -28.55
N GLN A 435 10.19 5.51 -27.57
CA GLN A 435 9.25 4.53 -27.04
C GLN A 435 7.81 4.97 -27.32
N ARG A 436 7.01 4.06 -27.84
CA ARG A 436 5.59 4.22 -28.13
C ARG A 436 4.80 3.10 -27.45
N TYR A 437 3.53 3.31 -27.17
CA TYR A 437 2.70 2.26 -26.60
C TYR A 437 1.28 2.25 -27.17
N LEU A 438 0.68 1.06 -27.21
CA LEU A 438 -0.69 0.87 -27.64
C LEU A 438 -1.68 1.08 -26.49
N PRO A 439 -2.91 1.57 -26.76
CA PRO A 439 -3.92 1.74 -25.73
C PRO A 439 -4.40 0.37 -25.21
N ASP A 440 -4.84 0.35 -23.95
CA ASP A 440 -5.49 -0.83 -23.39
C ASP A 440 -6.78 -1.14 -24.14
N LEU A 441 -7.11 -2.42 -24.24
CA LEU A 441 -8.40 -2.83 -24.79
C LEU A 441 -9.55 -2.41 -23.88
N PRO A 442 -10.69 -1.98 -24.42
CA PRO A 442 -11.91 -1.79 -23.67
C PRO A 442 -12.29 -3.07 -22.91
N GLY A 443 -12.51 -2.97 -21.59
CA GLY A 443 -12.84 -4.11 -20.74
C GLY A 443 -11.65 -5.00 -20.34
N SER A 444 -10.41 -4.61 -20.66
CA SER A 444 -9.21 -5.28 -20.13
C SER A 444 -9.07 -5.05 -18.62
N ALA A 445 -8.28 -5.90 -17.95
CA ALA A 445 -7.95 -5.71 -16.53
C ALA A 445 -7.10 -4.45 -16.28
N SER A 446 -6.53 -3.84 -17.32
CA SER A 446 -5.74 -2.61 -17.25
C SER A 446 -6.55 -1.41 -17.68
N ASP A 447 -6.40 -0.32 -16.95
CA ASP A 447 -7.03 0.95 -17.29
C ASP A 447 -6.10 1.81 -18.17
N THR A 448 -6.65 2.46 -19.20
CA THR A 448 -5.87 3.38 -20.03
C THR A 448 -5.50 4.64 -19.24
N LEU A 449 -4.25 5.07 -19.32
CA LEU A 449 -3.79 6.29 -18.67
C LEU A 449 -4.54 7.50 -19.23
N ALA A 450 -5.07 8.36 -18.34
CA ALA A 450 -5.84 9.53 -18.76
C ALA A 450 -5.00 10.49 -19.62
N ALA A 451 -5.60 11.10 -20.64
CA ALA A 451 -4.93 11.99 -21.57
C ALA A 451 -4.16 13.14 -20.91
N ALA A 452 -4.67 13.70 -19.80
CA ALA A 452 -3.93 14.71 -19.03
C ALA A 452 -2.62 14.16 -18.44
N SER A 453 -2.65 12.94 -17.91
CA SER A 453 -1.45 12.28 -17.38
C SER A 453 -0.47 11.93 -18.51
N GLN A 454 -0.98 11.47 -19.66
CA GLN A 454 -0.17 11.18 -20.85
C GLN A 454 0.59 12.43 -21.33
N ARG A 455 -0.11 13.57 -21.51
CA ARG A 455 0.51 14.86 -21.90
C ARG A 455 1.56 15.31 -20.91
N VAL A 456 1.26 15.26 -19.60
CA VAL A 456 2.20 15.64 -18.54
C VAL A 456 3.47 14.79 -18.58
N LEU A 457 3.34 13.50 -18.83
CA LEU A 457 4.47 12.59 -18.94
C LEU A 457 5.24 12.75 -20.26
N GLY A 458 4.59 13.22 -21.32
CA GLY A 458 5.11 13.20 -22.68
C GLY A 458 5.11 11.81 -23.30
N LEU A 459 4.18 10.94 -22.86
CA LEU A 459 3.99 9.57 -23.31
C LEU A 459 2.51 9.39 -23.65
N GLU A 460 2.17 9.48 -24.93
CA GLU A 460 0.80 9.36 -25.42
C GLU A 460 0.57 7.99 -26.04
N ALA A 461 -0.61 7.41 -25.77
CA ALA A 461 -1.01 6.15 -26.40
C ALA A 461 -1.30 6.39 -27.88
N GLU A 462 -0.71 5.58 -28.73
CA GLU A 462 -0.97 5.60 -30.17
C GLU A 462 -2.39 5.10 -30.49
N SER A 463 -3.01 5.63 -31.52
CA SER A 463 -4.40 5.24 -31.86
C SER A 463 -4.51 3.77 -32.26
N ASP A 464 -3.52 3.27 -32.98
CA ASP A 464 -3.43 1.91 -33.50
C ASP A 464 -1.98 1.52 -33.82
N ILE A 465 -1.74 0.24 -34.06
CA ILE A 465 -0.41 -0.30 -34.29
C ILE A 465 0.23 0.21 -35.61
N ALA A 466 -0.55 0.47 -36.64
CA ALA A 466 -0.03 0.97 -37.93
C ALA A 466 0.49 2.41 -37.75
N SER A 467 -0.25 3.25 -37.03
CA SER A 467 0.19 4.60 -36.66
C SER A 467 1.42 4.56 -35.73
N ALA A 468 1.43 3.64 -34.77
CA ALA A 468 2.54 3.47 -33.86
C ALA A 468 3.84 3.06 -34.57
N VAL A 469 3.75 2.20 -35.57
CA VAL A 469 4.91 1.72 -36.32
C VAL A 469 5.38 2.76 -37.34
N GLY A 470 4.46 3.38 -38.07
CA GLY A 470 4.78 4.36 -39.11
C GLY A 470 5.67 3.76 -40.22
N ASP A 471 6.75 4.48 -40.54
CA ASP A 471 7.75 4.08 -41.55
C ASP A 471 9.03 3.48 -40.91
N ALA A 472 8.97 3.00 -39.64
CA ALA A 472 10.13 2.45 -38.95
C ALA A 472 10.69 1.22 -39.68
N PRO A 473 12.03 1.13 -39.87
CA PRO A 473 12.67 0.00 -40.53
C PRO A 473 12.66 -1.29 -39.69
N GLY A 474 12.46 -1.17 -38.40
CA GLY A 474 12.35 -2.29 -37.45
C GLY A 474 11.60 -1.89 -36.19
N VAL A 475 11.05 -2.89 -35.51
CA VAL A 475 10.22 -2.72 -34.32
C VAL A 475 10.65 -3.69 -33.23
N TRP A 476 10.98 -3.15 -32.07
CA TRP A 476 11.18 -3.89 -30.83
C TRP A 476 9.87 -3.90 -30.04
N PHE A 477 9.14 -5.02 -30.10
CA PHE A 477 7.82 -5.14 -29.45
C PHE A 477 7.91 -5.78 -28.08
N ILE A 478 7.38 -5.08 -27.06
CA ILE A 478 7.43 -5.50 -25.65
C ILE A 478 6.03 -5.84 -25.16
N VAL A 479 5.87 -7.07 -24.62
CA VAL A 479 4.61 -7.56 -24.10
C VAL A 479 4.84 -8.38 -22.82
N PHE A 480 3.96 -8.25 -21.83
CA PHE A 480 3.96 -9.16 -20.68
C PHE A 480 3.39 -10.53 -21.05
N ARG A 481 4.03 -11.60 -20.58
CA ARG A 481 3.52 -12.98 -20.75
C ARG A 481 2.10 -13.12 -20.21
N ARG A 482 1.81 -12.47 -19.10
CA ARG A 482 0.47 -12.43 -18.49
C ARG A 482 -0.55 -11.82 -19.45
N GLU A 483 -0.25 -10.75 -20.15
CA GLU A 483 -1.14 -10.11 -21.11
C GLU A 483 -1.48 -11.07 -22.26
N ARG A 484 -0.48 -11.80 -22.77
CA ARG A 484 -0.76 -12.84 -23.79
C ARG A 484 -1.74 -13.90 -23.28
N GLN A 485 -1.62 -14.30 -22.00
CA GLN A 485 -2.56 -15.23 -21.39
C GLN A 485 -3.96 -14.62 -21.26
N GLU A 486 -4.08 -13.36 -20.88
CA GLU A 486 -5.37 -12.65 -20.79
C GLU A 486 -6.07 -12.59 -22.16
N TYR A 487 -5.33 -12.36 -23.28
CA TYR A 487 -5.89 -12.46 -24.63
C TYR A 487 -6.30 -13.90 -24.99
N ALA A 488 -5.52 -14.89 -24.62
CA ALA A 488 -5.88 -16.30 -24.85
C ALA A 488 -7.16 -16.69 -24.07
N ASP A 489 -7.31 -16.22 -22.83
CA ASP A 489 -8.51 -16.43 -22.01
C ASP A 489 -9.76 -15.74 -22.59
N LEU A 490 -9.57 -14.66 -23.37
CA LEU A 490 -10.62 -14.00 -24.16
C LEU A 490 -10.92 -14.71 -25.49
N GLY A 491 -10.22 -15.80 -25.82
CA GLY A 491 -10.44 -16.61 -27.02
C GLY A 491 -9.65 -16.17 -28.25
N TYR A 492 -8.63 -15.30 -28.09
CA TYR A 492 -7.72 -14.97 -29.18
C TYR A 492 -6.67 -16.07 -29.37
N SER A 493 -6.36 -16.42 -30.62
CA SER A 493 -5.31 -17.40 -30.93
C SER A 493 -3.90 -16.90 -30.60
N GLN A 494 -3.70 -15.57 -30.63
CA GLN A 494 -2.48 -14.89 -30.27
C GLN A 494 -2.77 -13.42 -29.91
N HIS A 495 -1.76 -12.75 -29.32
CA HIS A 495 -1.85 -11.32 -29.04
C HIS A 495 -2.01 -10.52 -30.34
N PRO A 496 -3.03 -9.61 -30.47
CA PRO A 496 -3.31 -8.90 -31.71
C PRO A 496 -2.12 -8.13 -32.30
N GLY A 497 -1.35 -7.45 -31.42
CA GLY A 497 -0.16 -6.72 -31.84
C GLY A 497 0.92 -7.63 -32.42
N LEU A 498 1.16 -8.81 -31.83
CA LEU A 498 2.08 -9.80 -32.38
C LEU A 498 1.60 -10.33 -33.72
N GLY A 499 0.30 -10.65 -33.84
CA GLY A 499 -0.28 -11.12 -35.09
C GLY A 499 -0.15 -10.10 -36.21
N TRP A 500 -0.37 -8.81 -35.91
CA TRP A 500 -0.21 -7.74 -36.87
C TRP A 500 1.26 -7.59 -37.31
N LEU A 501 2.20 -7.57 -36.37
CA LEU A 501 3.63 -7.44 -36.67
C LEU A 501 4.13 -8.63 -37.52
N GLN A 502 3.77 -9.86 -37.17
CA GLN A 502 4.13 -11.06 -37.94
C GLN A 502 3.56 -11.06 -39.38
N ALA A 503 2.43 -10.39 -39.60
CA ALA A 503 1.85 -10.26 -40.95
C ALA A 503 2.54 -9.20 -41.81
N HIS A 504 3.25 -8.22 -41.19
CA HIS A 504 3.80 -7.05 -41.91
C HIS A 504 5.33 -6.96 -41.88
N PHE A 505 5.96 -7.65 -40.95
CA PHE A 505 7.42 -7.67 -40.75
C PHE A 505 7.96 -9.09 -40.68
N SER A 506 9.23 -9.24 -40.96
CA SER A 506 9.94 -10.48 -40.72
C SER A 506 10.30 -10.57 -39.25
N TRP A 507 9.86 -11.62 -38.58
CA TRP A 507 10.28 -11.90 -37.20
C TRP A 507 11.76 -12.33 -37.19
N ASP A 508 12.53 -11.75 -36.30
CA ASP A 508 13.95 -12.02 -36.13
C ASP A 508 14.23 -12.87 -34.87
N GLU A 509 14.01 -12.29 -33.70
CA GLU A 509 14.28 -12.96 -32.45
C GLU A 509 13.26 -12.65 -31.35
N THR A 510 13.30 -13.44 -30.27
CA THR A 510 12.57 -13.16 -29.01
C THR A 510 13.51 -13.38 -27.84
N VAL A 511 13.62 -12.35 -26.98
CA VAL A 511 14.39 -12.39 -25.74
C VAL A 511 13.44 -12.27 -24.54
N PHE A 512 13.72 -13.00 -23.47
CA PHE A 512 12.88 -13.04 -22.28
C PHE A 512 13.54 -12.32 -21.10
N PHE A 513 12.83 -11.40 -20.49
CA PHE A 513 13.22 -10.67 -19.29
C PHE A 513 12.21 -10.93 -18.17
N GLY A 514 12.34 -12.07 -17.47
CA GLY A 514 11.36 -12.52 -16.48
C GLY A 514 9.98 -12.72 -17.08
N GLU A 515 9.03 -11.85 -16.74
CA GLU A 515 7.65 -11.86 -17.26
C GLU A 515 7.48 -11.06 -18.56
N LEU A 516 8.53 -10.34 -19.04
CA LEU A 516 8.49 -9.62 -20.30
C LEU A 516 9.04 -10.47 -21.44
N GLU A 517 8.41 -10.34 -22.60
CA GLU A 517 8.89 -10.83 -23.88
C GLU A 517 9.26 -9.62 -24.75
N LEU A 518 10.46 -9.61 -25.28
CA LEU A 518 10.98 -8.64 -26.24
C LEU A 518 11.10 -9.33 -27.58
N HIS A 519 10.30 -8.93 -28.55
CA HIS A 519 10.29 -9.48 -29.91
C HIS A 519 10.88 -8.45 -30.87
N HIS A 520 11.85 -8.85 -31.68
CA HIS A 520 12.42 -8.03 -32.74
C HIS A 520 11.81 -8.38 -34.10
N PHE A 521 11.40 -7.37 -34.81
CA PHE A 521 10.84 -7.46 -36.17
C PHE A 521 11.62 -6.54 -37.10
N GLN A 522 12.02 -7.05 -38.25
CA GLN A 522 12.77 -6.32 -39.29
C GLN A 522 12.02 -6.21 -40.58
N GLY A 523 12.25 -5.12 -41.31
CA GLY A 523 11.73 -4.86 -42.61
C GLY A 523 10.63 -3.78 -42.66
N PRO A 524 10.49 -3.05 -43.77
CA PRO A 524 9.46 -2.02 -43.89
C PRO A 524 8.07 -2.66 -43.98
N PRO A 525 7.04 -2.08 -43.35
CA PRO A 525 5.68 -2.54 -43.50
C PRO A 525 5.25 -2.38 -44.96
N SER A 526 4.61 -3.40 -45.52
CA SER A 526 4.04 -3.31 -46.87
C SER A 526 2.91 -2.27 -46.87
N ARG A 527 3.08 -1.16 -47.61
CA ARG A 527 2.08 -0.08 -47.71
C ARG A 527 0.67 -0.55 -48.11
N ALA A 528 0.56 -1.67 -48.83
CA ALA A 528 -0.72 -2.26 -49.25
C ALA A 528 -1.40 -3.02 -48.06
N ALA A 529 -0.64 -3.68 -47.21
CA ALA A 529 -1.14 -4.46 -46.08
C ALA A 529 -1.58 -3.58 -44.93
N VAL A 530 -0.90 -2.43 -44.68
CA VAL A 530 -1.22 -1.46 -43.63
C VAL A 530 -2.65 -0.93 -43.74
N ARG A 531 -3.13 -0.65 -44.94
CA ARG A 531 -4.49 -0.12 -45.19
C ARG A 531 -5.61 -1.15 -45.00
N GLN A 532 -5.34 -2.43 -45.21
CA GLN A 532 -6.38 -3.48 -45.11
C GLN A 532 -6.53 -4.07 -43.71
N SER A 533 -5.46 -4.10 -42.90
CA SER A 533 -5.50 -4.78 -41.62
C SER A 533 -5.88 -3.85 -40.45
N SER A 534 -5.61 -2.55 -40.52
CA SER A 534 -5.94 -1.62 -39.43
C SER A 534 -7.45 -1.50 -39.17
N ALA A 535 -8.27 -1.48 -40.24
CA ALA A 535 -9.72 -1.45 -40.08
C ALA A 535 -10.30 -2.81 -39.63
N ALA A 536 -9.82 -3.92 -40.19
CA ALA A 536 -10.42 -5.24 -39.93
C ALA A 536 -10.10 -5.80 -38.52
N THR A 537 -8.90 -5.54 -37.99
CA THR A 537 -8.48 -6.11 -36.68
C THR A 537 -9.11 -5.35 -35.53
N TRP A 538 -9.18 -4.01 -35.59
CA TRP A 538 -9.80 -3.19 -34.58
C TRP A 538 -11.33 -3.23 -34.59
N GLU A 539 -11.97 -3.29 -35.77
CA GLU A 539 -13.42 -3.46 -35.89
C GLU A 539 -13.91 -4.82 -35.39
N LEU A 540 -13.15 -5.91 -35.61
CA LEU A 540 -13.45 -7.24 -35.04
C LEU A 540 -13.33 -7.27 -33.50
N VAL A 541 -12.40 -6.53 -32.93
CA VAL A 541 -12.25 -6.37 -31.48
C VAL A 541 -13.44 -5.60 -30.88
N HIS A 542 -13.84 -4.48 -31.52
CA HIS A 542 -14.99 -3.69 -31.07
C HIS A 542 -16.34 -4.39 -31.30
N ALA A 543 -16.49 -5.16 -32.36
CA ALA A 543 -17.73 -5.89 -32.65
C ALA A 543 -17.96 -7.09 -31.72
N ARG A 544 -16.89 -7.74 -31.19
CA ARG A 544 -17.02 -8.86 -30.23
C ARG A 544 -17.27 -8.42 -28.79
N LEU A 545 -16.87 -7.21 -28.44
CA LEU A 545 -17.04 -6.65 -27.08
C LEU A 545 -18.35 -5.85 -26.92
N GLY A 546 -19.36 -6.02 -27.75
CA GLY A 546 -20.67 -5.35 -27.80
C GLY A 546 -21.02 -4.41 -26.63
N PRO A 547 -21.78 -3.33 -26.85
CA PRO A 547 -22.10 -2.37 -25.78
C PRO A 547 -23.06 -3.03 -24.76
N GLY A 548 -22.53 -3.63 -23.70
CA GLY A 548 -23.43 -4.11 -22.64
C GLY A 548 -23.04 -5.38 -21.92
N ARG A 549 -21.81 -5.51 -21.46
CA ARG A 549 -21.49 -6.34 -20.28
C ARG A 549 -20.41 -5.62 -19.47
N ALA A 550 -20.85 -4.59 -18.72
CA ALA A 550 -20.14 -4.02 -17.59
C ALA A 550 -20.62 -4.69 -16.31
#